data_4f8386055e8034b32ecde293f11408d6
#
_entry.id   4f8386055e8034b32ecde293f11408d6
#
_cell.length_a   1.000
_cell.length_b   1.000
_cell.length_c   1.000
_cell.angle_alpha   90.00
_cell.angle_beta   90.00
_cell.angle_gamma   90.00
#
_symmetry.space_group_name_H-M   'P 1'
#
loop_
_entity.id
_entity.type
_entity.pdbx_description
1 polymer ?
#
loop_
_entity_poly.entity_id
_entity_poly.type
_entity_poly.pdbx_seq_one_letter_code
_entity_poly.pdbx_strand_id
1 'polypeptide(L)'
;IAAALVQFQLGDPDPDRRMDALAAIQRDAEPSHLAPLRASIDDEPDLVIKARKIELERLLTAAFGTDTAARVEAIGDLSTSISLETRAALNPLLNTRPMLADAVPDGANVAGPITPGSPELSVEAAYDMMIDAGLAQPIPDAATRKAALVANITDGAVAGVPVAELDTQEARDAAYVQLAAMADVPAWTPGATHDSIVGDADFVAVYTEPDAEVTRAARNALASISARVGANQVFDLALDGLSLASIYFLAAIGLAITFGVMRVINMAHGEFIMMGAYTGYVVQQIISNHTVSILVAIPLAFAVTFAAGVAMERL
;
A
#
# COMPACT_ATOMS: atom_id res chain seq x y z
N ILE A 1 17.79 -27.40 -6.20
CA ILE A 1 19.21 -26.94 -6.38
C ILE A 1 19.37 -25.57 -5.68
N ALA A 2 18.46 -24.61 -5.85
CA ALA A 2 18.57 -23.27 -5.24
C ALA A 2 18.58 -23.34 -3.70
N ALA A 3 17.65 -24.06 -3.06
CA ALA A 3 17.61 -24.19 -1.61
C ALA A 3 18.86 -24.86 -1.01
N ALA A 4 19.44 -25.84 -1.69
CA ALA A 4 20.68 -26.49 -1.26
C ALA A 4 21.89 -25.53 -1.35
N LEU A 5 21.93 -24.66 -2.36
CA LEU A 5 22.95 -23.64 -2.50
C LEU A 5 22.85 -22.59 -1.38
N VAL A 6 21.64 -22.16 -1.07
CA VAL A 6 21.35 -21.21 0.02
C VAL A 6 21.80 -21.79 1.38
N GLN A 7 21.50 -23.05 1.65
CA GLN A 7 21.93 -23.73 2.88
C GLN A 7 23.44 -23.73 3.03
N PHE A 8 24.18 -23.96 1.93
CA PHE A 8 25.65 -23.96 1.94
C PHE A 8 26.19 -22.55 2.21
N GLN A 9 25.59 -21.53 1.61
CA GLN A 9 26.02 -20.14 1.78
C GLN A 9 25.72 -19.59 3.17
N LEU A 10 24.65 -20.03 3.85
CA LEU A 10 24.33 -19.62 5.22
C LEU A 10 25.37 -20.08 6.26
N GLY A 11 26.16 -21.10 5.96
CA GLY A 11 27.27 -21.60 6.78
C GLY A 11 28.67 -21.27 6.24
N ASP A 12 28.79 -20.39 5.25
CA ASP A 12 30.09 -20.02 4.65
C ASP A 12 31.03 -19.40 5.72
N PRO A 13 32.30 -19.74 5.75
CA PRO A 13 33.29 -19.10 6.64
C PRO A 13 33.35 -17.57 6.51
N ASP A 14 33.09 -17.05 5.30
CA ASP A 14 33.11 -15.62 5.00
C ASP A 14 31.79 -14.95 5.47
N PRO A 15 31.84 -13.97 6.41
CA PRO A 15 30.67 -13.28 6.89
C PRO A 15 29.94 -12.50 5.79
N ASP A 16 30.65 -11.95 4.80
CA ASP A 16 30.04 -11.19 3.72
C ASP A 16 29.16 -12.12 2.84
N ARG A 17 29.62 -13.34 2.57
CA ARG A 17 28.83 -14.33 1.84
C ARG A 17 27.60 -14.79 2.62
N ARG A 18 27.70 -14.90 3.94
CA ARG A 18 26.50 -15.20 4.76
C ARG A 18 25.49 -14.08 4.71
N MET A 19 25.94 -12.81 4.74
CA MET A 19 25.04 -11.66 4.57
C MET A 19 24.41 -11.60 3.18
N ASP A 20 25.18 -11.90 2.12
CA ASP A 20 24.66 -11.98 0.74
C ASP A 20 23.57 -13.07 0.62
N ALA A 21 23.77 -14.22 1.27
CA ALA A 21 22.76 -15.28 1.31
C ALA A 21 21.48 -14.83 2.00
N LEU A 22 21.57 -14.12 3.13
CA LEU A 22 20.41 -13.54 3.81
C LEU A 22 19.69 -12.51 2.94
N ALA A 23 20.43 -11.65 2.24
CA ALA A 23 19.85 -10.69 1.30
C ALA A 23 19.18 -11.37 0.10
N ALA A 24 19.70 -12.50 -0.37
CA ALA A 24 19.08 -13.30 -1.42
C ALA A 24 17.76 -13.94 -0.96
N ILE A 25 17.74 -14.55 0.23
CA ILE A 25 16.53 -15.11 0.83
C ILE A 25 15.46 -14.02 1.02
N GLN A 26 15.87 -12.85 1.50
CA GLN A 26 14.94 -11.73 1.70
C GLN A 26 14.32 -11.23 0.40
N ARG A 27 15.09 -11.20 -0.69
CA ARG A 27 14.61 -10.75 -2.00
C ARG A 27 13.63 -11.71 -2.63
N ASP A 28 13.87 -13.01 -2.43
CA ASP A 28 13.07 -14.09 -2.99
C ASP A 28 12.73 -15.09 -1.89
N ALA A 29 11.77 -14.69 -1.04
CA ALA A 29 11.38 -15.46 0.12
C ALA A 29 10.51 -16.66 -0.28
N GLU A 30 11.01 -17.88 -0.03
CA GLU A 30 10.31 -19.12 -0.31
C GLU A 30 10.15 -20.00 0.94
N PRO A 31 9.10 -20.83 1.01
CA PRO A 31 8.92 -21.80 2.11
C PRO A 31 10.12 -22.70 2.33
N SER A 32 10.84 -23.04 1.25
CA SER A 32 12.02 -23.92 1.25
C SER A 32 13.22 -23.34 2.01
N HIS A 33 13.24 -22.03 2.22
CA HIS A 33 14.33 -21.35 2.92
C HIS A 33 14.22 -21.43 4.45
N LEU A 34 13.03 -21.67 5.00
CA LEU A 34 12.77 -21.62 6.44
C LEU A 34 13.60 -22.65 7.22
N ALA A 35 13.60 -23.91 6.80
CA ALA A 35 14.29 -24.98 7.54
C ALA A 35 15.83 -24.81 7.52
N PRO A 36 16.48 -24.53 6.37
CA PRO A 36 17.93 -24.25 6.34
C PRO A 36 18.32 -23.03 7.16
N LEU A 37 17.54 -21.95 7.09
CA LEU A 37 17.79 -20.73 7.87
C LEU A 37 17.72 -21.00 9.37
N ARG A 38 16.68 -21.67 9.83
CA ARG A 38 16.48 -22.03 11.24
C ARG A 38 17.66 -22.89 11.75
N ALA A 39 18.09 -23.88 10.99
CA ALA A 39 19.21 -24.75 11.36
C ALA A 39 20.57 -23.99 11.44
N SER A 40 20.70 -22.85 10.78
CA SER A 40 21.96 -22.08 10.74
C SER A 40 22.08 -21.01 11.84
N ILE A 41 21.05 -20.81 12.69
CA ILE A 41 21.02 -19.73 13.70
C ILE A 41 21.94 -20.04 14.88
N ASP A 42 21.86 -21.25 15.42
CA ASP A 42 22.56 -21.61 16.66
C ASP A 42 24.07 -21.61 16.50
N ASP A 43 24.56 -22.01 15.35
CA ASP A 43 25.98 -22.09 15.01
C ASP A 43 26.57 -20.78 14.49
N GLU A 44 25.78 -19.70 14.40
CA GLU A 44 26.27 -18.40 13.92
C GLU A 44 27.11 -17.69 14.97
N PRO A 45 28.42 -17.46 14.71
CA PRO A 45 29.31 -16.82 15.66
C PRO A 45 29.19 -15.28 15.67
N ASP A 46 28.77 -14.67 14.55
CA ASP A 46 28.61 -13.22 14.45
C ASP A 46 27.24 -12.80 14.99
N LEU A 47 27.23 -11.94 16.00
CA LEU A 47 26.00 -11.50 16.66
C LEU A 47 25.09 -10.66 15.74
N VAL A 48 25.66 -9.92 14.78
CA VAL A 48 24.88 -9.10 13.84
C VAL A 48 24.21 -10.01 12.82
N ILE A 49 24.95 -10.96 12.28
CA ILE A 49 24.41 -11.95 11.33
C ILE A 49 23.39 -12.84 12.03
N LYS A 50 23.66 -13.26 13.26
CA LYS A 50 22.72 -14.05 14.08
C LYS A 50 21.40 -13.32 14.31
N ALA A 51 21.46 -12.03 14.68
CA ALA A 51 20.26 -11.21 14.85
C ALA A 51 19.46 -11.11 13.53
N ARG A 52 20.15 -10.93 12.40
CA ARG A 52 19.53 -10.87 11.08
C ARG A 52 18.91 -12.22 10.67
N LYS A 53 19.56 -13.34 10.96
CA LYS A 53 18.99 -14.69 10.75
C LYS A 53 17.70 -14.89 11.55
N ILE A 54 17.69 -14.49 12.82
CA ILE A 54 16.50 -14.60 13.67
C ILE A 54 15.36 -13.73 13.14
N GLU A 55 15.64 -12.49 12.74
CA GLU A 55 14.64 -11.61 12.17
C GLU A 55 14.03 -12.20 10.88
N LEU A 56 14.88 -12.67 9.97
CA LEU A 56 14.43 -13.28 8.71
C LEU A 56 13.68 -14.60 8.94
N GLU A 57 14.10 -15.40 9.92
CA GLU A 57 13.41 -16.63 10.32
C GLU A 57 11.98 -16.33 10.81
N ARG A 58 11.80 -15.27 11.62
CA ARG A 58 10.47 -14.82 12.06
C ARG A 58 9.61 -14.37 10.89
N LEU A 59 10.18 -13.62 9.94
CA LEU A 59 9.46 -13.20 8.73
C LEU A 59 9.00 -14.41 7.90
N LEU A 60 9.87 -15.38 7.69
CA LEU A 60 9.53 -16.60 6.95
C LEU A 60 8.55 -17.50 7.73
N THR A 61 8.67 -17.59 9.05
CA THR A 61 7.74 -18.34 9.88
C THR A 61 6.34 -17.71 9.84
N ALA A 62 6.23 -16.40 9.93
CA ALA A 62 4.96 -15.68 9.78
C ALA A 62 4.31 -15.94 8.43
N ALA A 63 5.11 -15.87 7.34
CA ALA A 63 4.61 -16.01 5.97
C ALA A 63 4.29 -17.46 5.59
N PHE A 64 5.15 -18.42 5.96
CA PHE A 64 5.15 -19.78 5.40
C PHE A 64 5.13 -20.90 6.43
N GLY A 65 5.14 -20.59 7.72
CA GLY A 65 5.07 -21.59 8.77
C GLY A 65 3.81 -22.47 8.65
N THR A 66 3.91 -23.74 9.02
CA THR A 66 2.79 -24.69 8.97
C THR A 66 2.05 -24.81 10.30
N ASP A 67 2.67 -24.37 11.39
CA ASP A 67 2.06 -24.36 12.73
C ASP A 67 1.48 -22.98 13.03
N THR A 68 0.16 -22.94 13.26
CA THR A 68 -0.57 -21.70 13.59
C THR A 68 -0.01 -20.96 14.79
N ALA A 69 0.32 -21.67 15.88
CA ALA A 69 0.82 -21.06 17.10
C ALA A 69 2.18 -20.38 16.86
N ALA A 70 3.10 -21.06 16.17
CA ALA A 70 4.40 -20.52 15.83
C ALA A 70 4.28 -19.29 14.89
N ARG A 71 3.34 -19.32 13.93
CA ARG A 71 3.06 -18.16 13.05
C ARG A 71 2.54 -16.97 13.83
N VAL A 72 1.57 -17.18 14.71
CA VAL A 72 0.98 -16.13 15.55
C VAL A 72 2.03 -15.52 16.47
N GLU A 73 2.91 -16.35 17.08
CA GLU A 73 4.03 -15.87 17.91
C GLU A 73 5.01 -15.02 17.07
N ALA A 74 5.45 -15.51 15.92
CA ALA A 74 6.35 -14.78 15.03
C ALA A 74 5.75 -13.43 14.60
N ILE A 75 4.45 -13.39 14.25
CA ILE A 75 3.73 -12.16 13.91
C ILE A 75 3.69 -11.20 15.11
N GLY A 76 3.46 -11.73 16.30
CA GLY A 76 3.46 -10.96 17.55
C GLY A 76 4.81 -10.29 17.80
N ASP A 77 5.91 -11.02 17.65
CA ASP A 77 7.27 -10.51 17.78
C ASP A 77 7.57 -9.41 16.75
N LEU A 78 7.10 -9.59 15.53
CA LEU A 78 7.26 -8.61 14.43
C LEU A 78 6.41 -7.34 14.64
N SER A 79 5.41 -7.36 15.50
CA SER A 79 4.50 -6.21 15.73
C SER A 79 5.20 -4.97 16.26
N THR A 80 6.40 -5.11 16.81
CA THR A 80 7.23 -4.01 17.31
C THR A 80 8.14 -3.39 16.24
N SER A 81 8.37 -4.09 15.15
CA SER A 81 9.22 -3.64 14.04
C SER A 81 8.46 -2.68 13.13
N ILE A 82 9.04 -1.51 12.85
CA ILE A 82 8.51 -0.54 11.89
C ILE A 82 9.09 -0.72 10.48
N SER A 83 9.82 -1.81 10.25
CA SER A 83 10.50 -2.04 8.98
C SER A 83 9.52 -2.24 7.82
N LEU A 84 9.95 -1.85 6.63
CA LEU A 84 9.20 -2.09 5.40
C LEU A 84 9.07 -3.61 5.13
N GLU A 85 10.09 -4.36 5.48
CA GLU A 85 10.18 -5.81 5.32
C GLU A 85 9.09 -6.54 6.11
N THR A 86 8.89 -6.15 7.38
CA THR A 86 7.82 -6.68 8.22
C THR A 86 6.44 -6.45 7.58
N ARG A 87 6.19 -5.24 7.10
CA ARG A 87 4.91 -4.95 6.41
C ARG A 87 4.76 -5.73 5.11
N ALA A 88 5.85 -5.88 4.34
CA ALA A 88 5.83 -6.65 3.11
C ALA A 88 5.54 -8.15 3.36
N ALA A 89 6.00 -8.71 4.48
CA ALA A 89 5.73 -10.08 4.86
C ALA A 89 4.30 -10.29 5.41
N LEU A 90 3.75 -9.31 6.15
CA LEU A 90 2.44 -9.43 6.79
C LEU A 90 1.26 -9.04 5.88
N ASN A 91 1.43 -8.08 4.95
CA ASN A 91 0.35 -7.65 4.06
C ASN A 91 -0.26 -8.78 3.23
N PRO A 92 0.51 -9.71 2.63
CA PRO A 92 -0.05 -10.81 1.85
C PRO A 92 -0.99 -11.71 2.66
N LEU A 93 -0.81 -11.82 3.99
CA LEU A 93 -1.68 -12.59 4.87
C LEU A 93 -3.09 -12.00 4.99
N LEU A 94 -3.26 -10.73 4.61
CA LEU A 94 -4.54 -10.03 4.58
C LEU A 94 -5.12 -9.86 3.18
N ASN A 95 -4.49 -10.47 2.18
CA ASN A 95 -5.04 -10.46 0.83
C ASN A 95 -6.37 -11.19 0.79
N THR A 96 -7.34 -10.59 0.14
CA THR A 96 -8.68 -11.14 -0.03
C THR A 96 -8.98 -11.38 -1.51
N ARG A 97 -9.93 -12.26 -1.74
CA ARG A 97 -10.57 -12.43 -3.05
C ARG A 97 -12.08 -12.27 -2.90
N PRO A 98 -12.76 -11.63 -3.86
CA PRO A 98 -14.21 -11.56 -3.86
C PRO A 98 -14.80 -12.95 -4.15
N MET A 99 -15.92 -13.25 -3.50
CA MET A 99 -16.73 -14.44 -3.76
C MET A 99 -18.20 -14.11 -3.59
N LEU A 100 -19.08 -14.84 -4.27
CA LEU A 100 -20.51 -14.86 -3.96
C LEU A 100 -20.69 -15.47 -2.57
N ALA A 101 -21.55 -14.88 -1.75
CA ALA A 101 -21.77 -15.34 -0.37
C ALA A 101 -22.21 -16.80 -0.30
N ASP A 102 -23.06 -17.22 -1.22
CA ASP A 102 -23.59 -18.59 -1.31
C ASP A 102 -22.56 -19.63 -1.85
N ALA A 103 -21.47 -19.14 -2.46
CA ALA A 103 -20.40 -19.97 -3.00
C ALA A 103 -19.19 -20.12 -2.03
N VAL A 104 -19.28 -19.53 -0.85
CA VAL A 104 -18.21 -19.57 0.15
C VAL A 104 -18.15 -20.97 0.78
N PRO A 105 -16.99 -21.67 0.75
CA PRO A 105 -16.84 -22.95 1.41
C PRO A 105 -17.02 -22.88 2.93
N ASP A 106 -17.57 -23.93 3.52
CA ASP A 106 -17.67 -24.05 4.97
C ASP A 106 -16.31 -23.90 5.64
N GLY A 107 -16.23 -23.05 6.67
CA GLY A 107 -15.00 -22.80 7.41
C GLY A 107 -14.00 -21.86 6.72
N ALA A 108 -14.36 -21.26 5.59
CA ALA A 108 -13.51 -20.26 4.95
C ALA A 108 -13.31 -19.03 5.85
N ASN A 109 -12.12 -18.46 5.76
CA ASN A 109 -11.76 -17.27 6.52
C ASN A 109 -12.31 -16.01 5.83
N VAL A 110 -13.51 -15.57 6.26
CA VAL A 110 -14.23 -14.44 5.66
C VAL A 110 -13.79 -13.13 6.30
N ALA A 111 -13.43 -12.16 5.46
CA ALA A 111 -13.05 -10.81 5.91
C ALA A 111 -14.27 -9.92 6.18
N GLY A 112 -15.32 -10.05 5.37
CA GLY A 112 -16.56 -9.29 5.50
C GLY A 112 -17.30 -9.12 4.18
N PRO A 113 -18.47 -8.47 4.21
CA PRO A 113 -19.22 -8.15 2.99
C PRO A 113 -18.48 -7.11 2.15
N ILE A 114 -18.60 -7.22 0.83
CA ILE A 114 -18.12 -6.23 -0.14
C ILE A 114 -19.28 -5.83 -1.06
N THR A 115 -19.23 -4.58 -1.50
CA THR A 115 -20.27 -4.04 -2.40
C THR A 115 -19.71 -3.94 -3.82
N PRO A 116 -20.42 -4.39 -4.86
CA PRO A 116 -20.06 -4.11 -6.24
C PRO A 116 -19.89 -2.61 -6.49
N GLY A 117 -18.87 -2.24 -7.27
CA GLY A 117 -18.46 -0.84 -7.50
C GLY A 117 -17.46 -0.30 -6.48
N SER A 118 -17.08 -1.09 -5.46
CA SER A 118 -15.98 -0.77 -4.54
C SER A 118 -14.61 -0.98 -5.21
N PRO A 119 -13.51 -0.46 -4.61
CA PRO A 119 -12.16 -0.73 -5.09
C PRO A 119 -11.78 -2.23 -5.13
N GLU A 120 -12.42 -3.03 -4.28
CA GLU A 120 -12.18 -4.48 -4.16
C GLU A 120 -12.96 -5.30 -5.19
N LEU A 121 -14.10 -4.79 -5.69
CA LEU A 121 -14.96 -5.52 -6.61
C LEU A 121 -15.67 -4.55 -7.57
N SER A 122 -15.22 -4.50 -8.82
CA SER A 122 -15.94 -3.74 -9.85
C SER A 122 -17.29 -4.37 -10.17
N VAL A 123 -18.23 -3.57 -10.70
CA VAL A 123 -19.56 -4.05 -11.13
C VAL A 123 -19.42 -5.12 -12.22
N GLU A 124 -18.50 -4.91 -13.19
CA GLU A 124 -18.21 -5.88 -14.23
C GLU A 124 -17.73 -7.21 -13.67
N ALA A 125 -16.75 -7.18 -12.75
CA ALA A 125 -16.24 -8.41 -12.14
C ALA A 125 -17.30 -9.16 -11.31
N ALA A 126 -18.16 -8.41 -10.61
CA ALA A 126 -19.29 -8.99 -9.88
C ALA A 126 -20.28 -9.67 -10.83
N TYR A 127 -20.58 -9.01 -11.96
CA TYR A 127 -21.47 -9.54 -12.98
C TYR A 127 -20.90 -10.80 -13.64
N ASP A 128 -19.61 -10.80 -14.00
CA ASP A 128 -18.94 -11.98 -14.55
C ASP A 128 -18.98 -13.15 -13.57
N MET A 129 -18.77 -12.91 -12.27
CA MET A 129 -18.90 -13.94 -11.23
C MET A 129 -20.32 -14.53 -11.16
N MET A 130 -21.35 -13.73 -11.35
CA MET A 130 -22.74 -14.20 -11.38
C MET A 130 -23.02 -15.04 -12.63
N ILE A 131 -22.45 -14.68 -13.78
CA ILE A 131 -22.56 -15.47 -15.01
C ILE A 131 -21.86 -16.83 -14.83
N ASP A 132 -20.62 -16.84 -14.31
CA ASP A 132 -19.86 -18.06 -14.06
C ASP A 132 -20.57 -19.00 -13.07
N ALA A 133 -21.27 -18.43 -12.11
CA ALA A 133 -22.12 -19.17 -11.15
C ALA A 133 -23.49 -19.60 -11.73
N GLY A 134 -23.85 -19.18 -12.94
CA GLY A 134 -25.15 -19.46 -13.57
C GLY A 134 -26.32 -18.68 -12.94
N LEU A 135 -26.03 -17.64 -12.15
CA LEU A 135 -27.04 -16.77 -11.50
C LEU A 135 -27.48 -15.63 -12.40
N ALA A 136 -26.71 -15.28 -13.39
CA ALA A 136 -27.06 -14.30 -14.40
C ALA A 136 -26.78 -14.83 -15.81
N GLN A 137 -27.45 -14.23 -16.80
CA GLN A 137 -27.16 -14.48 -18.21
C GLN A 137 -26.53 -13.23 -18.82
N PRO A 138 -25.63 -13.40 -19.83
CA PRO A 138 -25.08 -12.28 -20.55
C PRO A 138 -26.16 -11.37 -21.14
N ILE A 139 -26.08 -10.07 -20.87
CA ILE A 139 -26.98 -9.08 -21.51
C ILE A 139 -26.61 -9.00 -23.00
N PRO A 140 -27.54 -9.40 -23.91
CA PRO A 140 -27.25 -9.31 -25.34
C PRO A 140 -27.17 -7.84 -25.77
N ASP A 141 -26.13 -7.47 -26.48
CA ASP A 141 -25.99 -6.13 -27.04
C ASP A 141 -27.03 -5.85 -28.17
N ALA A 142 -27.13 -4.61 -28.60
CA ALA A 142 -28.09 -4.21 -29.62
C ALA A 142 -27.87 -4.92 -30.97
N ALA A 143 -26.60 -5.25 -31.30
CA ALA A 143 -26.28 -5.97 -32.54
C ALA A 143 -26.74 -7.42 -32.46
N THR A 144 -26.50 -8.08 -31.36
CA THR A 144 -26.95 -9.46 -31.08
C THR A 144 -28.48 -9.54 -31.07
N ARG A 145 -29.16 -8.62 -30.39
CA ARG A 145 -30.63 -8.56 -30.44
C ARG A 145 -31.18 -8.37 -31.82
N LYS A 146 -30.60 -7.45 -32.63
CA LYS A 146 -30.98 -7.22 -33.99
C LYS A 146 -30.76 -8.47 -34.88
N ALA A 147 -29.61 -9.12 -34.74
CA ALA A 147 -29.30 -10.33 -35.49
C ALA A 147 -30.31 -11.46 -35.17
N ALA A 148 -30.68 -11.63 -33.90
CA ALA A 148 -31.67 -12.61 -33.48
C ALA A 148 -33.05 -12.31 -34.06
N LEU A 149 -33.49 -11.05 -34.04
CA LEU A 149 -34.75 -10.65 -34.71
C LEU A 149 -34.74 -10.98 -36.21
N VAL A 150 -33.66 -10.63 -36.93
CA VAL A 150 -33.52 -10.89 -38.35
C VAL A 150 -33.52 -12.38 -38.65
N ALA A 151 -32.84 -13.19 -37.87
CA ALA A 151 -32.74 -14.64 -38.06
C ALA A 151 -34.08 -15.37 -37.83
N ASN A 152 -35.02 -14.75 -37.10
CA ASN A 152 -36.31 -15.33 -36.74
C ASN A 152 -37.51 -14.68 -37.49
N ILE A 153 -37.24 -13.99 -38.64
CA ILE A 153 -38.33 -13.50 -39.51
C ILE A 153 -38.98 -14.67 -40.21
N THR A 154 -40.25 -14.86 -40.00
CA THR A 154 -41.06 -15.86 -40.64
C THR A 154 -42.32 -15.20 -41.22
N ASP A 155 -42.61 -15.38 -42.50
CA ASP A 155 -43.77 -14.79 -43.22
C ASP A 155 -43.90 -13.26 -43.04
N GLY A 156 -42.78 -12.54 -42.94
CA GLY A 156 -42.79 -11.07 -42.79
C GLY A 156 -43.07 -10.56 -41.37
N ALA A 157 -43.03 -11.43 -40.38
CA ALA A 157 -43.22 -11.11 -38.97
C ALA A 157 -42.11 -11.75 -38.07
N VAL A 158 -41.88 -11.18 -36.88
CA VAL A 158 -41.03 -11.74 -35.85
C VAL A 158 -41.85 -11.86 -34.58
N ALA A 159 -41.89 -13.05 -33.98
CA ALA A 159 -42.71 -13.31 -32.78
C ALA A 159 -44.14 -12.79 -32.90
N GLY A 160 -44.75 -12.85 -34.08
CA GLY A 160 -46.10 -12.36 -34.37
C GLY A 160 -46.22 -10.86 -34.65
N VAL A 161 -45.13 -10.09 -34.54
CA VAL A 161 -45.11 -8.65 -34.85
C VAL A 161 -44.65 -8.45 -36.32
N PRO A 162 -45.46 -7.77 -37.18
CA PRO A 162 -45.06 -7.47 -38.52
C PRO A 162 -43.78 -6.64 -38.57
N VAL A 163 -42.84 -6.97 -39.51
CA VAL A 163 -41.54 -6.25 -39.63
C VAL A 163 -41.78 -4.75 -39.92
N ALA A 164 -42.89 -4.39 -40.58
CA ALA A 164 -43.24 -2.99 -40.84
C ALA A 164 -43.54 -2.16 -39.58
N GLU A 165 -43.85 -2.81 -38.45
CA GLU A 165 -44.07 -2.17 -37.13
C GLU A 165 -42.80 -2.08 -36.28
N LEU A 166 -41.67 -2.62 -36.71
CA LEU A 166 -40.36 -2.61 -36.00
C LEU A 166 -39.49 -1.39 -36.36
N ASP A 167 -40.12 -0.25 -36.62
CA ASP A 167 -39.43 0.99 -37.03
C ASP A 167 -38.77 1.72 -35.84
N THR A 168 -39.31 1.56 -34.64
CA THR A 168 -38.74 2.16 -33.43
C THR A 168 -37.88 1.17 -32.61
N GLN A 169 -37.01 1.71 -31.71
CA GLN A 169 -36.21 0.87 -30.85
C GLN A 169 -37.09 0.13 -29.82
N GLU A 170 -38.10 0.82 -29.27
CA GLU A 170 -39.02 0.22 -28.33
C GLU A 170 -39.78 -0.95 -28.92
N ALA A 171 -40.24 -0.82 -30.19
CA ALA A 171 -40.94 -1.91 -30.90
C ALA A 171 -40.03 -3.12 -31.11
N ARG A 172 -38.75 -2.88 -31.48
CA ARG A 172 -37.74 -3.94 -31.62
C ARG A 172 -37.42 -4.62 -30.30
N ASP A 173 -37.28 -3.84 -29.22
CA ASP A 173 -37.00 -4.37 -27.91
C ASP A 173 -38.19 -5.19 -27.36
N ALA A 174 -39.40 -4.74 -27.59
CA ALA A 174 -40.62 -5.50 -27.22
C ALA A 174 -40.74 -6.80 -28.03
N ALA A 175 -40.46 -6.76 -29.31
CA ALA A 175 -40.47 -7.95 -30.20
C ALA A 175 -39.37 -8.95 -29.77
N TYR A 176 -38.17 -8.45 -29.34
CA TYR A 176 -37.12 -9.32 -28.85
C TYR A 176 -37.51 -10.05 -27.54
N VAL A 177 -38.14 -9.35 -26.62
CA VAL A 177 -38.65 -9.98 -25.38
C VAL A 177 -39.65 -11.08 -25.66
N GLN A 178 -40.56 -10.86 -26.66
CA GLN A 178 -41.51 -11.89 -27.08
C GLN A 178 -40.79 -13.07 -27.77
N LEU A 179 -39.81 -12.78 -28.61
CA LEU A 179 -38.99 -13.80 -29.29
C LEU A 179 -38.25 -14.67 -28.26
N ALA A 180 -37.65 -14.05 -27.21
CA ALA A 180 -36.92 -14.77 -26.17
C ALA A 180 -37.82 -15.68 -25.33
N ALA A 181 -39.11 -15.39 -25.26
CA ALA A 181 -40.08 -16.29 -24.59
C ALA A 181 -40.49 -17.51 -25.45
N MET A 182 -40.26 -17.48 -26.75
CA MET A 182 -40.72 -18.51 -27.72
C MET A 182 -39.62 -19.24 -28.46
N ALA A 183 -38.42 -18.70 -28.52
CA ALA A 183 -37.27 -19.22 -29.24
C ALA A 183 -36.04 -19.34 -28.35
N ASP A 184 -35.07 -20.16 -28.80
CA ASP A 184 -33.79 -20.33 -28.12
C ASP A 184 -32.83 -19.16 -28.40
N VAL A 185 -33.16 -17.99 -27.84
CA VAL A 185 -32.32 -16.79 -27.86
C VAL A 185 -32.13 -16.28 -26.45
N PRO A 186 -31.01 -15.57 -26.15
CA PRO A 186 -30.72 -15.12 -24.81
C PRO A 186 -31.85 -14.25 -24.22
N ALA A 187 -32.29 -14.55 -23.03
CA ALA A 187 -33.27 -13.73 -22.33
C ALA A 187 -32.72 -12.33 -22.06
N TRP A 188 -33.58 -11.32 -22.17
CA TRP A 188 -33.20 -9.94 -21.91
C TRP A 188 -34.41 -9.15 -21.37
N THR A 189 -34.11 -8.29 -20.38
CA THR A 189 -35.09 -7.36 -19.82
C THR A 189 -34.73 -5.94 -20.26
N PRO A 190 -35.65 -5.19 -20.87
CA PRO A 190 -35.41 -3.81 -21.22
C PRO A 190 -34.97 -2.96 -20.03
N GLY A 191 -33.86 -2.22 -20.18
CA GLY A 191 -33.31 -1.40 -19.11
C GLY A 191 -32.46 -2.15 -18.09
N ALA A 192 -32.28 -3.46 -18.22
CA ALA A 192 -31.34 -4.19 -17.37
C ALA A 192 -29.92 -3.67 -17.59
N THR A 193 -29.23 -3.37 -16.49
CA THR A 193 -27.83 -2.97 -16.43
C THR A 193 -27.09 -3.93 -15.54
N HIS A 194 -25.76 -3.98 -15.66
CA HIS A 194 -24.93 -4.78 -14.75
C HIS A 194 -25.20 -4.43 -13.30
N ASP A 195 -25.28 -3.13 -12.96
CA ASP A 195 -25.62 -2.65 -11.59
C ASP A 195 -26.93 -3.22 -11.05
N SER A 196 -27.98 -3.25 -11.90
CA SER A 196 -29.29 -3.75 -11.47
C SER A 196 -29.29 -5.26 -11.22
N ILE A 197 -28.45 -6.00 -11.94
CA ILE A 197 -28.35 -7.45 -11.79
C ILE A 197 -27.52 -7.82 -10.58
N VAL A 198 -26.36 -7.17 -10.38
CA VAL A 198 -25.48 -7.47 -9.25
C VAL A 198 -26.04 -6.99 -7.91
N GLY A 199 -26.98 -6.03 -7.91
CA GLY A 199 -27.60 -5.49 -6.71
C GLY A 199 -28.44 -6.52 -5.94
N ASP A 200 -28.84 -7.61 -6.57
CA ASP A 200 -29.63 -8.69 -5.95
C ASP A 200 -28.77 -9.82 -5.35
N ALA A 201 -27.45 -9.74 -5.46
CA ALA A 201 -26.54 -10.76 -4.95
C ALA A 201 -25.63 -10.22 -3.85
N ASP A 202 -25.36 -11.06 -2.86
CA ASP A 202 -24.42 -10.78 -1.79
C ASP A 202 -23.01 -11.25 -2.13
N PHE A 203 -22.04 -10.37 -1.95
CA PHE A 203 -20.63 -10.64 -2.17
C PHE A 203 -19.84 -10.47 -0.88
N VAL A 204 -18.83 -11.31 -0.70
CA VAL A 204 -17.96 -11.28 0.47
C VAL A 204 -16.49 -11.34 0.04
N ALA A 205 -15.64 -10.70 0.82
CA ALA A 205 -14.20 -10.86 0.74
C ALA A 205 -13.78 -12.08 1.56
N VAL A 206 -13.07 -13.00 0.95
CA VAL A 206 -12.52 -14.18 1.62
C VAL A 206 -11.00 -14.06 1.60
N TYR A 207 -10.36 -14.21 2.77
CA TYR A 207 -8.90 -14.20 2.84
C TYR A 207 -8.30 -15.34 2.04
N THR A 208 -7.15 -15.08 1.40
CA THR A 208 -6.33 -16.14 0.76
C THR A 208 -5.64 -16.99 1.82
N GLU A 209 -5.36 -16.41 2.99
CA GLU A 209 -4.89 -17.12 4.17
C GLU A 209 -6.06 -17.86 4.85
N PRO A 210 -6.02 -19.19 4.91
CA PRO A 210 -7.13 -19.95 5.46
C PRO A 210 -7.28 -19.83 6.98
N ASP A 211 -6.20 -19.48 7.70
CA ASP A 211 -6.18 -19.45 9.16
C ASP A 211 -6.65 -18.10 9.70
N ALA A 212 -7.79 -18.10 10.38
CA ALA A 212 -8.37 -16.89 10.96
C ALA A 212 -7.56 -16.33 12.15
N GLU A 213 -6.77 -17.16 12.85
CA GLU A 213 -5.91 -16.68 13.94
C GLU A 213 -4.70 -15.93 13.38
N VAL A 214 -4.13 -16.43 12.28
CA VAL A 214 -3.02 -15.81 11.58
C VAL A 214 -3.44 -14.46 10.99
N THR A 215 -4.58 -14.39 10.31
CA THR A 215 -5.08 -13.11 9.75
C THR A 215 -5.42 -12.11 10.85
N ARG A 216 -5.96 -12.55 11.97
CA ARG A 216 -6.23 -11.69 13.13
C ARG A 216 -4.92 -11.15 13.73
N ALA A 217 -3.92 -12.01 13.91
CA ALA A 217 -2.61 -11.60 14.42
C ALA A 217 -1.93 -10.62 13.46
N ALA A 218 -1.94 -10.88 12.15
CA ALA A 218 -1.38 -10.00 11.13
C ALA A 218 -2.06 -8.62 11.12
N ARG A 219 -3.39 -8.58 11.21
CA ARG A 219 -4.15 -7.33 11.29
C ARG A 219 -3.77 -6.51 12.53
N ASN A 220 -3.70 -7.15 13.69
CA ASN A 220 -3.34 -6.50 14.94
C ASN A 220 -1.88 -5.99 14.90
N ALA A 221 -0.96 -6.77 14.37
CA ALA A 221 0.43 -6.38 14.20
C ALA A 221 0.57 -5.18 13.26
N LEU A 222 -0.07 -5.21 12.08
CA LEU A 222 -0.05 -4.09 11.15
C LEU A 222 -0.71 -2.83 11.71
N ALA A 223 -1.79 -2.96 12.47
CA ALA A 223 -2.42 -1.83 13.17
C ALA A 223 -1.46 -1.23 14.23
N SER A 224 -0.76 -2.07 15.01
CA SER A 224 0.25 -1.63 15.96
C SER A 224 1.43 -0.92 15.29
N ILE A 225 1.94 -1.48 14.20
CA ILE A 225 3.01 -0.89 13.39
C ILE A 225 2.56 0.47 12.85
N SER A 226 1.35 0.56 12.28
CA SER A 226 0.80 1.81 11.72
C SER A 226 0.65 2.88 12.80
N ALA A 227 0.17 2.51 13.99
CA ALA A 227 0.07 3.44 15.12
C ALA A 227 1.43 3.97 15.57
N ARG A 228 2.47 3.11 15.63
CA ARG A 228 3.84 3.52 15.96
C ARG A 228 4.44 4.44 14.89
N VAL A 229 4.27 4.10 13.62
CA VAL A 229 4.72 4.95 12.52
C VAL A 229 4.03 6.31 12.58
N GLY A 230 2.72 6.34 12.80
CA GLY A 230 1.97 7.58 12.96
C GLY A 230 2.45 8.40 14.16
N ALA A 231 2.69 7.78 15.31
CA ALA A 231 3.23 8.46 16.49
C ALA A 231 4.62 9.06 16.22
N ASN A 232 5.52 8.31 15.58
CA ASN A 232 6.84 8.83 15.20
C ASN A 232 6.73 10.02 14.24
N GLN A 233 5.86 9.94 13.23
CA GLN A 233 5.63 11.05 12.29
C GLN A 233 5.12 12.31 12.98
N VAL A 234 4.19 12.17 13.94
CA VAL A 234 3.69 13.31 14.73
C VAL A 234 4.82 13.90 15.57
N PHE A 235 5.67 13.07 16.17
CA PHE A 235 6.80 13.51 16.95
C PHE A 235 7.85 14.24 16.10
N ASP A 236 8.20 13.69 14.95
CA ASP A 236 9.10 14.35 13.99
C ASP A 236 8.55 15.69 13.53
N LEU A 237 7.27 15.75 13.17
CA LEU A 237 6.61 16.99 12.76
C LEU A 237 6.60 18.04 13.90
N ALA A 238 6.42 17.61 15.15
CA ALA A 238 6.47 18.50 16.31
C ALA A 238 7.89 19.05 16.53
N LEU A 239 8.93 18.21 16.36
CA LEU A 239 10.33 18.65 16.45
C LEU A 239 10.70 19.62 15.30
N ASP A 240 10.25 19.34 14.09
CA ASP A 240 10.45 20.24 12.95
C ASP A 240 9.75 21.58 13.17
N GLY A 241 8.52 21.55 13.67
CA GLY A 241 7.77 22.75 14.03
C GLY A 241 8.47 23.57 15.14
N LEU A 242 8.99 22.90 16.17
CA LEU A 242 9.73 23.54 17.25
C LEU A 242 11.06 24.14 16.75
N SER A 243 11.77 23.43 15.87
CA SER A 243 12.98 23.91 15.23
C SER A 243 12.71 25.19 14.44
N LEU A 244 11.69 25.17 13.59
CA LEU A 244 11.29 26.33 12.79
C LEU A 244 10.83 27.50 13.67
N ALA A 245 10.04 27.23 14.71
CA ALA A 245 9.62 28.23 15.69
C ALA A 245 10.82 28.89 16.40
N SER A 246 11.84 28.11 16.73
CA SER A 246 13.07 28.63 17.36
C SER A 246 13.82 29.58 16.43
N ILE A 247 13.90 29.28 15.14
CA ILE A 247 14.52 30.16 14.14
C ILE A 247 13.75 31.48 14.04
N TYR A 248 12.43 31.42 13.91
CA TYR A 248 11.60 32.66 13.86
C TYR A 248 11.65 33.44 15.15
N PHE A 249 11.70 32.80 16.29
CA PHE A 249 11.82 33.46 17.60
C PHE A 249 13.14 34.20 17.72
N LEU A 250 14.26 33.60 17.35
CA LEU A 250 15.57 34.25 17.35
C LEU A 250 15.61 35.41 16.37
N ALA A 251 15.06 35.29 15.18
CA ALA A 251 14.94 36.37 14.20
C ALA A 251 14.08 37.53 14.72
N ALA A 252 12.95 37.22 15.37
CA ALA A 252 12.08 38.22 15.97
C ALA A 252 12.73 38.97 17.13
N ILE A 253 13.47 38.26 18.01
CA ILE A 253 14.25 38.90 19.10
C ILE A 253 15.31 39.83 18.50
N GLY A 254 16.07 39.36 17.49
CA GLY A 254 17.06 40.20 16.82
C GLY A 254 16.44 41.50 16.25
N LEU A 255 15.30 41.36 15.61
CA LEU A 255 14.54 42.52 15.08
C LEU A 255 14.03 43.41 16.22
N ALA A 256 13.48 42.85 17.30
CA ALA A 256 12.97 43.61 18.44
C ALA A 256 14.08 44.42 19.15
N ILE A 257 15.29 43.89 19.27
CA ILE A 257 16.43 44.59 19.82
C ILE A 257 16.85 45.74 18.95
N THR A 258 16.96 45.51 17.63
CA THR A 258 17.36 46.59 16.70
C THR A 258 16.32 47.72 16.65
N PHE A 259 15.02 47.41 16.62
CA PHE A 259 13.94 48.38 16.67
C PHE A 259 13.82 49.07 18.05
N GLY A 260 13.88 48.28 19.12
CA GLY A 260 13.65 48.79 20.48
C GLY A 260 14.81 49.65 20.99
N VAL A 261 16.06 49.30 20.70
CA VAL A 261 17.25 49.96 21.20
C VAL A 261 17.70 51.07 20.25
N MET A 262 17.78 50.79 18.94
CA MET A 262 18.33 51.74 17.99
C MET A 262 17.28 52.66 17.33
N ARG A 263 15.99 52.32 17.44
CA ARG A 263 14.84 53.02 16.82
C ARG A 263 15.00 53.27 15.31
N VAL A 264 15.81 52.46 14.64
CA VAL A 264 16.07 52.53 13.19
C VAL A 264 15.61 51.23 12.56
N ILE A 265 14.90 51.33 11.45
CA ILE A 265 14.51 50.18 10.65
C ILE A 265 15.74 49.72 9.87
N ASN A 266 16.32 48.60 10.29
CA ASN A 266 17.40 47.97 9.54
C ASN A 266 16.82 47.15 8.38
N MET A 267 16.72 47.69 7.19
CA MET A 267 16.24 47.04 5.99
C MET A 267 17.15 45.85 5.59
N ALA A 268 18.41 45.83 6.02
CA ALA A 268 19.37 44.77 5.75
C ALA A 268 19.28 43.57 6.71
N HIS A 269 18.32 43.55 7.66
CA HIS A 269 18.21 42.48 8.65
C HIS A 269 18.08 41.06 8.01
N GLY A 270 17.29 40.96 6.94
CA GLY A 270 17.14 39.73 6.18
C GLY A 270 18.45 39.26 5.53
N GLU A 271 19.26 40.18 5.03
CA GLU A 271 20.56 39.91 4.42
C GLU A 271 21.57 39.35 5.44
N PHE A 272 21.55 39.88 6.68
CA PHE A 272 22.41 39.35 7.76
C PHE A 272 21.99 37.95 8.19
N ILE A 273 20.67 37.65 8.23
CA ILE A 273 20.17 36.31 8.50
C ILE A 273 20.65 35.34 7.40
N MET A 274 20.51 35.73 6.14
CA MET A 274 20.93 34.93 4.99
C MET A 274 22.46 34.69 5.00
N MET A 275 23.24 35.72 5.31
CA MET A 275 24.71 35.64 5.41
C MET A 275 25.14 34.67 6.52
N GLY A 276 24.48 34.70 7.69
CA GLY A 276 24.70 33.78 8.79
C GLY A 276 24.38 32.35 8.39
N ALA A 277 23.23 32.09 7.76
CA ALA A 277 22.81 30.81 7.28
C ALA A 277 23.77 30.23 6.21
N TYR A 278 24.21 31.07 5.27
CA TYR A 278 25.17 30.68 4.23
C TYR A 278 26.54 30.30 4.83
N THR A 279 26.99 31.02 5.87
CA THR A 279 28.22 30.69 6.60
C THR A 279 28.11 29.32 7.24
N GLY A 280 26.97 29.01 7.86
CA GLY A 280 26.70 27.67 8.41
C GLY A 280 26.74 26.58 7.34
N TYR A 281 26.12 26.82 6.19
CA TYR A 281 26.17 25.90 5.05
C TYR A 281 27.60 25.64 4.56
N VAL A 282 28.43 26.67 4.40
CA VAL A 282 29.83 26.51 3.97
C VAL A 282 30.64 25.71 4.99
N VAL A 283 30.45 25.95 6.29
CA VAL A 283 31.13 25.18 7.34
C VAL A 283 30.77 23.70 7.26
N GLN A 284 29.49 23.39 6.99
CA GLN A 284 29.01 22.02 6.87
C GLN A 284 29.59 21.28 5.65
N GLN A 285 29.93 22.01 4.56
CA GLN A 285 30.62 21.43 3.40
C GLN A 285 32.06 21.02 3.73
N ILE A 286 32.70 21.65 4.72
CA ILE A 286 34.09 21.41 5.10
C ILE A 286 34.17 20.38 6.25
N ILE A 287 33.24 20.45 7.20
CA ILE A 287 33.22 19.62 8.41
C ILE A 287 32.07 18.62 8.31
N SER A 288 32.36 17.36 8.01
CA SER A 288 31.38 16.30 7.83
C SER A 288 30.66 15.88 9.13
N ASN A 289 31.24 16.14 10.30
CA ASN A 289 30.62 15.84 11.59
C ASN A 289 29.62 16.96 11.95
N HIS A 290 28.32 16.62 11.98
CA HIS A 290 27.22 17.57 12.21
C HIS A 290 27.37 18.37 13.52
N THR A 291 27.75 17.69 14.62
CA THR A 291 27.87 18.36 15.93
C THR A 291 29.03 19.36 15.92
N VAL A 292 30.17 18.97 15.39
CA VAL A 292 31.34 19.85 15.28
C VAL A 292 31.07 21.00 14.32
N SER A 293 30.40 20.73 13.21
CA SER A 293 29.99 21.74 12.22
C SER A 293 29.14 22.83 12.86
N ILE A 294 28.13 22.48 13.63
CA ILE A 294 27.25 23.44 14.32
C ILE A 294 28.04 24.27 15.35
N LEU A 295 28.90 23.65 16.18
CA LEU A 295 29.71 24.35 17.16
C LEU A 295 30.69 25.36 16.56
N VAL A 296 31.19 25.11 15.35
CA VAL A 296 32.07 26.00 14.61
C VAL A 296 31.26 27.05 13.82
N ALA A 297 30.12 26.66 13.26
CA ALA A 297 29.29 27.54 12.45
C ALA A 297 28.73 28.74 13.25
N ILE A 298 28.30 28.54 14.49
CA ILE A 298 27.71 29.61 15.31
C ILE A 298 28.68 30.78 15.54
N PRO A 299 29.89 30.57 16.08
CA PRO A 299 30.82 31.69 16.30
C PRO A 299 31.33 32.28 14.96
N LEU A 300 31.48 31.47 13.92
CA LEU A 300 31.95 31.94 12.64
C LEU A 300 30.88 32.81 11.93
N ALA A 301 29.61 32.37 11.96
CA ALA A 301 28.51 33.17 11.43
C ALA A 301 28.38 34.51 12.13
N PHE A 302 28.53 34.53 13.48
CA PHE A 302 28.57 35.77 14.24
C PHE A 302 29.73 36.70 13.78
N ALA A 303 30.93 36.16 13.65
CA ALA A 303 32.11 36.93 13.23
C ALA A 303 31.95 37.51 11.82
N VAL A 304 31.43 36.73 10.86
CA VAL A 304 31.20 37.17 9.46
C VAL A 304 30.12 38.27 9.40
N THR A 305 28.99 38.05 10.06
CA THR A 305 27.91 39.05 10.06
C THR A 305 28.29 40.33 10.80
N PHE A 306 29.05 40.23 11.89
CA PHE A 306 29.59 41.38 12.61
C PHE A 306 30.59 42.14 11.74
N ALA A 307 31.51 41.48 11.09
CA ALA A 307 32.48 42.13 10.18
C ALA A 307 31.78 42.86 9.01
N ALA A 308 30.75 42.25 8.43
CA ALA A 308 29.94 42.86 7.39
C ALA A 308 29.21 44.10 7.90
N GLY A 309 28.63 44.03 9.12
CA GLY A 309 27.99 45.18 9.76
C GLY A 309 28.95 46.36 9.99
N VAL A 310 30.16 46.09 10.52
CA VAL A 310 31.20 47.13 10.70
C VAL A 310 31.67 47.70 9.37
N ALA A 311 31.79 46.88 8.33
CA ALA A 311 32.14 47.40 7.00
C ALA A 311 31.06 48.32 6.42
N MET A 312 29.78 47.98 6.60
CA MET A 312 28.65 48.82 6.15
C MET A 312 28.55 50.16 6.92
N GLU A 313 28.93 50.17 8.20
CA GLU A 313 28.93 51.41 9.00
C GLU A 313 30.01 52.40 8.55
N ARG A 314 31.11 51.89 8.03
CA ARG A 314 32.28 52.70 7.61
C ARG A 314 32.21 53.20 6.16
N LEU A 315 31.32 52.64 5.35
CA LEU A 315 31.07 53.02 3.97
C LEU A 315 30.01 54.13 3.89
#